data_20c5174b8f72649c3a2deddcc64adbd5
#
_entry.id   20c5174b8f72649c3a2deddcc64adbd5
#
_cell.length_a   1.000
_cell.length_b   1.000
_cell.length_c   1.000
_cell.angle_alpha   90.00
_cell.angle_beta   90.00
_cell.angle_gamma   90.00
#
_symmetry.space_group_name_H-M   'P 1'
#
loop_
_entity.id
_entity.type
_entity.pdbx_description
1 polymer ?
#
loop_
_entity_poly.entity_id
_entity_poly.type
_entity_poly.pdbx_seq_one_letter_code
_entity_poly.pdbx_strand_id
1 'polypeptide(L)'
;MERTPRLDEVQKRLLTTIFERAAESASQALTLWLSRHVHIEVSAIDEIDLAEATEVLGPAETLVAACSMELVGRLTGELLLVFEDAAGLALADLLLQQPLGTSTSWGELEQSAACETANIVGCALLNSLATHLPALSAEASAQPLVPSPPTFRHEFAGSLLEFALMNQAMLSDRVMLARTRFTSDGQALNWSLLYVPGAETLSALGTVLGGAAS
;
A
#
# COMPACT_ATOMS: atom_id res chain seq x y z
N MET A 1 14.45 -8.74 23.33
CA MET A 1 13.97 -7.77 22.35
C MET A 1 12.80 -7.04 22.97
N GLU A 2 12.90 -5.74 23.13
CA GLU A 2 11.79 -4.91 23.58
C GLU A 2 10.75 -4.85 22.46
N ARG A 3 9.50 -5.20 22.74
CA ARG A 3 8.43 -5.17 21.73
C ARG A 3 8.15 -3.72 21.38
N THR A 4 8.15 -3.40 20.10
CA THR A 4 7.73 -2.08 19.60
C THR A 4 6.32 -1.75 20.11
N PRO A 5 6.09 -0.58 20.72
CA PRO A 5 4.77 -0.23 21.24
C PRO A 5 3.74 -0.20 20.10
N ARG A 6 2.52 -0.68 20.39
CA ARG A 6 1.39 -0.61 19.44
C ARG A 6 0.91 0.82 19.32
N LEU A 7 0.39 1.16 18.13
CA LEU A 7 -0.33 2.41 17.94
C LEU A 7 -1.58 2.42 18.85
N ASP A 8 -1.79 3.52 19.53
CA ASP A 8 -3.01 3.73 20.29
C ASP A 8 -4.21 4.07 19.38
N GLU A 9 -5.40 4.12 19.95
CA GLU A 9 -6.64 4.35 19.19
C GLU A 9 -6.72 5.75 18.56
N VAL A 10 -6.03 6.75 19.12
CA VAL A 10 -5.97 8.10 18.55
C VAL A 10 -5.05 8.11 17.35
N GLN A 11 -3.87 7.49 17.47
CA GLN A 11 -2.90 7.33 16.41
C GLN A 11 -3.47 6.52 15.23
N LYS A 12 -4.19 5.43 15.50
CA LYS A 12 -4.87 4.64 14.47
C LYS A 12 -5.93 5.46 13.72
N ARG A 13 -6.76 6.23 14.43
CA ARG A 13 -7.76 7.11 13.80
C ARG A 13 -7.14 8.17 12.93
N LEU A 14 -6.08 8.82 13.40
CA LEU A 14 -5.35 9.81 12.61
C LEU A 14 -4.79 9.17 11.33
N LEU A 15 -4.18 8.01 11.47
CA LEU A 15 -3.63 7.26 10.34
C LEU A 15 -4.73 6.86 9.35
N THR A 16 -5.88 6.38 9.83
CA THR A 16 -7.05 6.07 8.99
C THR A 16 -7.49 7.30 8.19
N THR A 17 -7.60 8.46 8.83
CA THR A 17 -7.94 9.71 8.14
C THR A 17 -6.91 10.08 7.06
N ILE A 18 -5.62 9.87 7.31
CA ILE A 18 -4.55 10.12 6.33
C ILE A 18 -4.70 9.19 5.12
N PHE A 19 -4.97 7.91 5.36
CA PHE A 19 -5.17 6.93 4.28
C PHE A 19 -6.46 7.18 3.48
N GLU A 20 -7.55 7.59 4.13
CA GLU A 20 -8.80 8.00 3.45
C GLU A 20 -8.55 9.18 2.50
N ARG A 21 -7.80 10.20 2.93
CA ARG A 21 -7.42 11.34 2.09
C ARG A 21 -6.47 10.94 0.96
N ALA A 22 -5.56 10.01 1.23
CA ALA A 22 -4.70 9.45 0.19
C ALA A 22 -5.53 8.70 -0.87
N ALA A 23 -6.49 7.89 -0.44
CA ALA A 23 -7.40 7.17 -1.31
C ALA A 23 -8.26 8.11 -2.17
N GLU A 24 -8.73 9.23 -1.60
CA GLU A 24 -9.43 10.28 -2.35
C GLU A 24 -8.54 10.91 -3.43
N SER A 25 -7.30 11.27 -3.09
CA SER A 25 -6.33 11.84 -4.03
C SER A 25 -5.97 10.85 -5.14
N ALA A 26 -5.75 9.57 -4.80
CA ALA A 26 -5.49 8.51 -5.77
C ALA A 26 -6.70 8.27 -6.68
N SER A 27 -7.93 8.29 -6.14
CA SER A 27 -9.18 8.18 -6.89
C SER A 27 -9.30 9.27 -7.95
N GLN A 28 -8.99 10.52 -7.58
CA GLN A 28 -8.99 11.65 -8.50
C GLN A 28 -7.95 11.48 -9.61
N ALA A 29 -6.73 11.10 -9.28
CA ALA A 29 -5.65 10.88 -10.23
C ALA A 29 -5.99 9.75 -11.22
N LEU A 30 -6.49 8.62 -10.74
CA LEU A 30 -6.92 7.50 -11.57
C LEU A 30 -8.14 7.84 -12.42
N THR A 31 -9.10 8.62 -11.90
CA THR A 31 -10.26 9.11 -12.66
C THR A 31 -9.81 9.95 -13.85
N LEU A 32 -8.85 10.85 -13.66
CA LEU A 32 -8.30 11.67 -14.74
C LEU A 32 -7.56 10.82 -15.78
N TRP A 33 -6.75 9.88 -15.31
CA TRP A 33 -5.96 9.03 -16.19
C TRP A 33 -6.84 8.10 -17.03
N LEU A 34 -7.85 7.47 -16.40
CA LEU A 34 -8.74 6.52 -17.06
C LEU A 34 -9.89 7.17 -17.83
N SER A 35 -10.14 8.48 -17.62
CA SER A 35 -11.35 9.16 -18.11
C SER A 35 -12.64 8.43 -17.70
N ARG A 36 -12.64 7.77 -16.53
CA ARG A 36 -13.74 7.02 -15.92
C ARG A 36 -13.81 7.31 -14.44
N HIS A 37 -14.99 7.25 -13.86
CA HIS A 37 -15.12 7.47 -12.42
C HIS A 37 -14.50 6.30 -11.65
N VAL A 38 -13.45 6.61 -10.88
CA VAL A 38 -12.76 5.67 -9.99
C VAL A 38 -12.95 6.12 -8.56
N HIS A 39 -13.26 5.18 -7.71
CA HIS A 39 -13.34 5.38 -6.27
C HIS A 39 -12.54 4.32 -5.53
N ILE A 40 -11.61 4.77 -4.69
CA ILE A 40 -10.83 3.93 -3.77
C ILE A 40 -11.34 4.21 -2.36
N GLU A 41 -11.77 3.18 -1.68
CA GLU A 41 -12.22 3.22 -0.30
C GLU A 41 -11.24 2.46 0.60
N VAL A 42 -10.86 3.07 1.72
CA VAL A 42 -10.12 2.38 2.78
C VAL A 42 -11.12 1.87 3.80
N SER A 43 -11.23 0.55 3.93
CA SER A 43 -12.23 -0.06 4.81
C SER A 43 -11.72 -0.27 6.24
N ALA A 44 -10.42 -0.51 6.42
CA ALA A 44 -9.77 -0.68 7.71
C ALA A 44 -8.27 -0.48 7.62
N ILE A 45 -7.67 -0.03 8.71
CA ILE A 45 -6.21 -0.06 8.92
C ILE A 45 -5.95 -0.87 10.18
N ASP A 46 -5.26 -1.98 10.02
CA ASP A 46 -4.91 -2.89 11.09
C ASP A 46 -3.40 -2.97 11.27
N GLU A 47 -2.94 -2.98 12.50
CA GLU A 47 -1.59 -3.37 12.85
C GLU A 47 -1.63 -4.84 13.27
N ILE A 48 -1.11 -5.71 12.41
CA ILE A 48 -1.15 -7.16 12.58
C ILE A 48 0.25 -7.73 12.82
N ASP A 49 0.30 -8.86 13.49
CA ASP A 49 1.55 -9.60 13.62
C ASP A 49 1.94 -10.19 12.26
N LEU A 50 3.23 -10.25 12.02
CA LEU A 50 3.80 -10.70 10.75
C LEU A 50 3.33 -12.12 10.36
N ALA A 51 3.18 -12.99 11.35
CA ALA A 51 2.66 -14.34 11.14
C ALA A 51 1.19 -14.33 10.68
N GLU A 52 0.40 -13.32 11.07
CA GLU A 52 -1.00 -13.16 10.68
C GLU A 52 -1.14 -12.53 9.28
N ALA A 53 -0.12 -11.79 8.83
CA ALA A 53 -0.13 -11.17 7.51
C ALA A 53 -0.25 -12.20 6.36
N THR A 54 0.27 -13.41 6.55
CA THR A 54 0.14 -14.51 5.60
C THR A 54 -1.32 -14.94 5.41
N GLU A 55 -2.13 -14.87 6.46
CA GLU A 55 -3.55 -15.24 6.40
C GLU A 55 -4.42 -14.19 5.68
N VAL A 56 -3.96 -12.94 5.66
CA VAL A 56 -4.69 -11.82 5.07
C VAL A 56 -4.72 -11.86 3.55
N LEU A 57 -3.64 -12.35 2.94
CA LEU A 57 -3.54 -12.49 1.48
C LEU A 57 -4.18 -13.78 0.97
N GLY A 58 -4.77 -14.58 1.86
CA GLY A 58 -5.35 -15.88 1.54
C GLY A 58 -4.37 -17.04 1.78
N PRO A 59 -4.75 -18.27 1.39
CA PRO A 59 -3.88 -19.43 1.50
C PRO A 59 -2.50 -19.19 0.87
N ALA A 60 -1.45 -19.74 1.46
CA ALA A 60 -0.07 -19.54 1.00
C ALA A 60 0.15 -19.91 -0.48
N GLU A 61 -0.67 -20.85 -0.99
CA GLU A 61 -0.65 -21.34 -2.38
C GLU A 61 -1.47 -20.47 -3.33
N THR A 62 -2.13 -19.42 -2.84
CA THR A 62 -2.87 -18.48 -3.70
C THR A 62 -1.90 -17.67 -4.55
N LEU A 63 -2.07 -17.69 -5.86
CA LEU A 63 -1.30 -16.87 -6.78
C LEU A 63 -1.80 -15.42 -6.70
N VAL A 64 -0.88 -14.50 -6.48
CA VAL A 64 -1.17 -13.07 -6.36
C VAL A 64 -0.21 -12.26 -7.21
N ALA A 65 -0.68 -11.14 -7.71
CA ALA A 65 0.18 -10.12 -8.29
C ALA A 65 0.43 -9.02 -7.26
N ALA A 66 1.65 -8.52 -7.21
CA ALA A 66 2.03 -7.45 -6.29
C ALA A 66 2.96 -6.44 -6.96
N CYS A 67 2.79 -5.19 -6.59
CA CYS A 67 3.74 -4.13 -6.89
C CYS A 67 4.35 -3.63 -5.59
N SER A 68 5.66 -3.71 -5.47
CA SER A 68 6.39 -3.26 -4.29
C SER A 68 7.18 -1.99 -4.55
N MET A 69 7.21 -1.10 -3.56
CA MET A 69 8.01 0.13 -3.56
C MET A 69 8.76 0.23 -2.23
N GLU A 70 10.04 0.42 -2.29
CA GLU A 70 10.84 0.75 -1.12
C GLU A 70 10.63 2.22 -0.73
N LEU A 71 10.41 2.49 0.54
CA LEU A 71 10.33 3.83 1.08
C LEU A 71 11.65 4.21 1.73
N VAL A 72 12.18 5.35 1.29
CA VAL A 72 13.45 5.91 1.79
C VAL A 72 13.17 7.28 2.41
N GLY A 73 13.86 7.58 3.50
CA GLY A 73 13.73 8.85 4.23
C GLY A 73 13.39 8.63 5.69
N ARG A 74 12.55 9.49 6.25
CA ARG A 74 12.17 9.41 7.67
C ARG A 74 11.29 8.21 8.03
N LEU A 75 10.52 7.72 7.09
CA LEU A 75 9.83 6.44 7.18
C LEU A 75 10.49 5.50 6.18
N THR A 76 11.07 4.43 6.68
CA THR A 76 11.66 3.38 5.86
C THR A 76 10.77 2.15 5.87
N GLY A 77 10.85 1.33 4.85
CA GLY A 77 10.08 0.10 4.76
C GLY A 77 9.68 -0.20 3.33
N GLU A 78 8.74 -1.11 3.17
CA GLU A 78 8.23 -1.53 1.88
C GLU A 78 6.71 -1.33 1.82
N LEU A 79 6.24 -0.71 0.75
CA LEU A 79 4.82 -0.57 0.44
C LEU A 79 4.48 -1.57 -0.65
N LEU A 80 3.53 -2.46 -0.38
CA LEU A 80 3.07 -3.47 -1.32
C LEU A 80 1.59 -3.24 -1.65
N LEU A 81 1.30 -3.14 -2.94
CA LEU A 81 -0.05 -3.19 -3.45
C LEU A 81 -0.27 -4.60 -4.02
N VAL A 82 -1.16 -5.36 -3.39
CA VAL A 82 -1.38 -6.77 -3.69
C VAL A 82 -2.77 -6.98 -4.27
N PHE A 83 -2.85 -7.71 -5.37
CA PHE A 83 -4.08 -8.05 -6.07
C PHE A 83 -4.27 -9.57 -6.10
N GLU A 84 -5.48 -10.04 -5.89
CA GLU A 84 -5.85 -11.37 -6.39
C GLU A 84 -5.65 -11.40 -7.91
N ASP A 85 -5.16 -12.50 -8.45
CA ASP A 85 -4.74 -12.59 -9.86
C ASP A 85 -5.82 -12.11 -10.84
N ALA A 86 -7.04 -12.63 -10.70
CA ALA A 86 -8.16 -12.23 -11.55
C ALA A 86 -8.55 -10.76 -11.40
N ALA A 87 -8.50 -10.22 -10.17
CA ALA A 87 -8.82 -8.81 -9.89
C ALA A 87 -7.76 -7.88 -10.47
N GLY A 88 -6.50 -8.27 -10.39
CA GLY A 88 -5.39 -7.50 -10.96
C GLY A 88 -5.43 -7.46 -12.49
N LEU A 89 -5.72 -8.59 -13.16
CA LEU A 89 -5.90 -8.63 -14.61
C LEU A 89 -7.11 -7.83 -15.07
N ALA A 90 -8.22 -7.87 -14.33
CA ALA A 90 -9.39 -7.03 -14.61
C ALA A 90 -9.08 -5.54 -14.43
N LEU A 91 -8.25 -5.17 -13.45
CA LEU A 91 -7.76 -3.82 -13.31
C LEU A 91 -6.88 -3.42 -14.50
N ALA A 92 -5.98 -4.29 -14.95
CA ALA A 92 -5.14 -4.04 -16.12
C ALA A 92 -5.99 -3.80 -17.36
N ASP A 93 -7.04 -4.60 -17.61
CA ASP A 93 -8.00 -4.37 -18.70
C ASP A 93 -8.62 -2.97 -18.64
N LEU A 94 -9.06 -2.53 -17.45
CA LEU A 94 -9.60 -1.18 -17.27
C LEU A 94 -8.57 -0.10 -17.60
N LEU A 95 -7.34 -0.26 -17.14
CA LEU A 95 -6.25 0.68 -17.35
C LEU A 95 -5.81 0.75 -18.82
N LEU A 96 -5.81 -0.38 -19.49
CA LEU A 96 -5.50 -0.48 -20.93
C LEU A 96 -6.70 -0.15 -21.83
N GLN A 97 -7.84 0.24 -21.24
CA GLN A 97 -9.10 0.54 -21.95
C GLN A 97 -9.60 -0.63 -22.81
N GLN A 98 -9.43 -1.83 -22.32
CA GLN A 98 -9.86 -3.05 -22.96
C GLN A 98 -11.13 -3.60 -22.32
N PRO A 99 -11.92 -4.43 -23.04
CA PRO A 99 -13.02 -5.17 -22.42
C PRO A 99 -12.50 -6.08 -21.31
N LEU A 100 -13.24 -6.15 -20.20
CA LEU A 100 -12.89 -7.03 -19.08
C LEU A 100 -12.80 -8.50 -19.53
N GLY A 101 -11.79 -9.19 -19.03
CA GLY A 101 -11.47 -10.56 -19.41
C GLY A 101 -10.64 -10.68 -20.69
N THR A 102 -10.12 -9.57 -21.21
CA THR A 102 -9.17 -9.57 -22.34
C THR A 102 -7.81 -10.07 -21.89
N SER A 103 -7.29 -9.54 -20.79
CA SER A 103 -6.03 -9.97 -20.21
C SER A 103 -6.21 -11.31 -19.48
N THR A 104 -5.47 -12.31 -19.90
CA THR A 104 -5.49 -13.67 -19.32
C THR A 104 -4.16 -14.07 -18.69
N SER A 105 -3.17 -13.19 -18.78
CA SER A 105 -1.84 -13.38 -18.20
C SER A 105 -1.14 -12.04 -18.05
N TRP A 106 -0.13 -12.01 -17.19
CA TRP A 106 0.68 -10.81 -16.91
C TRP A 106 1.76 -10.62 -17.97
N GLY A 107 1.42 -9.97 -19.08
CA GLY A 107 2.37 -9.48 -20.07
C GLY A 107 3.01 -8.14 -19.64
N GLU A 108 3.86 -7.58 -20.48
CA GLU A 108 4.57 -6.32 -20.18
C GLU A 108 3.61 -5.13 -19.97
N LEU A 109 2.50 -5.09 -20.72
CA LEU A 109 1.52 -4.01 -20.60
C LEU A 109 0.73 -4.09 -19.30
N GLU A 110 0.27 -5.29 -18.92
CA GLU A 110 -0.46 -5.54 -17.69
C GLU A 110 0.41 -5.25 -16.46
N GLN A 111 1.67 -5.69 -16.48
CA GLN A 111 2.64 -5.38 -15.43
C GLN A 111 2.91 -3.88 -15.32
N SER A 112 3.07 -3.20 -16.45
CA SER A 112 3.27 -1.75 -16.49
C SER A 112 2.05 -1.00 -15.93
N ALA A 113 0.84 -1.43 -16.28
CA ALA A 113 -0.40 -0.86 -15.77
C ALA A 113 -0.54 -1.04 -14.25
N ALA A 114 -0.22 -2.23 -13.73
CA ALA A 114 -0.21 -2.49 -12.29
C ALA A 114 0.82 -1.62 -11.55
N CYS A 115 2.04 -1.51 -12.08
CA CYS A 115 3.09 -0.64 -11.52
C CYS A 115 2.68 0.83 -11.52
N GLU A 116 2.07 1.32 -12.59
CA GLU A 116 1.62 2.72 -12.63
C GLU A 116 0.51 2.98 -11.61
N THR A 117 -0.42 2.04 -11.42
CA THR A 117 -1.40 2.11 -10.33
C THR A 117 -0.74 2.20 -8.97
N ALA A 118 0.22 1.33 -8.70
CA ALA A 118 0.96 1.33 -7.44
C ALA A 118 1.70 2.65 -7.22
N ASN A 119 2.30 3.21 -8.27
CA ASN A 119 2.96 4.50 -8.23
C ASN A 119 1.99 5.63 -7.85
N ILE A 120 0.82 5.69 -8.49
CA ILE A 120 -0.21 6.70 -8.21
C ILE A 120 -0.70 6.58 -6.76
N VAL A 121 -1.06 5.37 -6.32
CA VAL A 121 -1.57 5.12 -4.97
C VAL A 121 -0.50 5.41 -3.91
N GLY A 122 0.72 4.93 -4.14
CA GLY A 122 1.85 5.14 -3.24
C GLY A 122 2.22 6.62 -3.10
N CYS A 123 2.35 7.35 -4.22
CA CYS A 123 2.63 8.78 -4.20
C CYS A 123 1.49 9.57 -3.50
N ALA A 124 0.22 9.21 -3.72
CA ALA A 124 -0.89 9.83 -3.03
C ALA A 124 -0.82 9.62 -1.51
N LEU A 125 -0.47 8.40 -1.06
CA LEU A 125 -0.27 8.10 0.36
C LEU A 125 0.87 8.92 0.95
N LEU A 126 2.03 8.96 0.30
CA LEU A 126 3.21 9.68 0.78
C LEU A 126 2.95 11.19 0.85
N ASN A 127 2.28 11.75 -0.14
CA ASN A 127 1.88 13.15 -0.15
C ASN A 127 0.88 13.46 0.97
N SER A 128 -0.06 12.57 1.23
CA SER A 128 -1.02 12.71 2.34
C SER A 128 -0.31 12.65 3.69
N LEU A 129 0.62 11.69 3.87
CA LEU A 129 1.46 11.61 5.07
C LEU A 129 2.27 12.89 5.29
N ALA A 130 2.96 13.39 4.26
CA ALA A 130 3.76 14.61 4.34
C ALA A 130 2.93 15.86 4.65
N THR A 131 1.70 15.93 4.14
CA THR A 131 0.78 17.05 4.36
C THR A 131 0.22 17.07 5.78
N HIS A 132 -0.17 15.91 6.31
CA HIS A 132 -0.84 15.82 7.62
C HIS A 132 0.13 15.59 8.78
N LEU A 133 1.35 15.17 8.47
CA LEU A 133 2.42 14.98 9.44
C LEU A 133 3.61 15.86 9.06
N PRO A 134 3.60 17.16 9.42
CA PRO A 134 4.63 18.12 8.99
C PRO A 134 6.05 17.69 9.30
N ALA A 135 6.24 16.88 10.36
CA ALA A 135 7.54 16.29 10.68
C ALA A 135 8.09 15.39 9.58
N LEU A 136 7.25 14.92 8.64
CA LEU A 136 7.63 14.08 7.48
C LEU A 136 7.79 14.90 6.20
N SER A 137 7.41 16.19 6.20
CA SER A 137 7.51 17.04 5.01
C SER A 137 8.98 17.31 4.62
N ALA A 138 9.20 17.57 3.34
CA ALA A 138 10.52 17.90 2.82
C ALA A 138 11.09 19.19 3.42
N GLU A 139 10.22 20.14 3.83
CA GLU A 139 10.61 21.41 4.43
C GLU A 139 11.12 21.22 5.88
N ALA A 140 10.58 20.23 6.60
CA ALA A 140 10.96 19.95 7.98
C ALA A 140 12.05 18.88 8.10
N SER A 141 12.37 18.15 7.04
CA SER A 141 13.29 17.02 7.05
C SER A 141 14.42 17.18 6.04
N ALA A 142 15.65 16.95 6.48
CA ALA A 142 16.80 16.81 5.58
C ALA A 142 16.72 15.53 4.70
N GLN A 143 15.80 14.62 5.01
CA GLN A 143 15.56 13.38 4.29
C GLN A 143 14.08 13.28 3.92
N PRO A 144 13.69 13.81 2.75
CA PRO A 144 12.31 13.70 2.28
C PRO A 144 11.90 12.24 2.10
N LEU A 145 10.62 11.97 2.29
CA LEU A 145 10.04 10.67 2.06
C LEU A 145 9.90 10.43 0.55
N VAL A 146 10.63 9.46 0.02
CA VAL A 146 10.68 9.18 -1.42
C VAL A 146 10.45 7.69 -1.66
N PRO A 147 9.52 7.32 -2.56
CA PRO A 147 9.36 5.93 -2.98
C PRO A 147 10.36 5.56 -4.08
N SER A 148 10.79 4.30 -4.11
CA SER A 148 11.43 3.74 -5.29
C SER A 148 10.41 3.56 -6.43
N PRO A 149 10.85 3.40 -7.68
CA PRO A 149 9.97 2.91 -8.74
C PRO A 149 9.34 1.56 -8.34
N PRO A 150 8.05 1.32 -8.66
CA PRO A 150 7.41 0.05 -8.37
C PRO A 150 8.07 -1.12 -9.10
N THR A 151 8.17 -2.25 -8.41
CA THR A 151 8.63 -3.51 -8.97
C THR A 151 7.49 -4.51 -8.94
N PHE A 152 7.18 -5.11 -10.09
CA PHE A 152 6.11 -6.11 -10.24
C PHE A 152 6.62 -7.51 -9.86
N ARG A 153 5.76 -8.27 -9.16
CA ARG A 153 5.95 -9.67 -8.82
C ARG A 153 4.65 -10.43 -9.05
N HIS A 154 4.76 -11.66 -9.53
CA HIS A 154 3.64 -12.58 -9.69
C HIS A 154 4.03 -13.92 -9.08
N GLU A 155 3.62 -14.14 -7.85
CA GLU A 155 4.12 -15.22 -7.00
C GLU A 155 3.02 -15.75 -6.09
N PHE A 156 3.28 -16.85 -5.40
CA PHE A 156 2.39 -17.33 -4.34
C PHE A 156 2.41 -16.37 -3.13
N ALA A 157 1.25 -16.18 -2.52
CA ALA A 157 1.07 -15.28 -1.38
C ALA A 157 2.08 -15.56 -0.23
N GLY A 158 2.33 -16.84 0.06
CA GLY A 158 3.34 -17.23 1.05
C GLY A 158 4.74 -16.76 0.67
N SER A 159 5.16 -16.98 -0.57
CA SER A 159 6.51 -16.58 -1.05
C SER A 159 6.67 -15.06 -1.09
N LEU A 160 5.62 -14.32 -1.51
CA LEU A 160 5.64 -12.87 -1.56
C LEU A 160 5.91 -12.28 -0.16
N LEU A 161 5.20 -12.79 0.85
CA LEU A 161 5.37 -12.32 2.22
C LEU A 161 6.71 -12.76 2.81
N GLU A 162 7.13 -13.99 2.61
CA GLU A 162 8.46 -14.42 3.05
C GLU A 162 9.55 -13.52 2.49
N PHE A 163 9.47 -13.11 1.23
CA PHE A 163 10.47 -12.25 0.60
C PHE A 163 10.43 -10.82 1.14
N ALA A 164 9.24 -10.22 1.23
CA ALA A 164 9.07 -8.88 1.81
C ALA A 164 9.48 -8.84 3.29
N LEU A 165 9.27 -9.96 4.00
CA LEU A 165 9.54 -10.10 5.41
C LEU A 165 10.97 -10.53 5.71
N MET A 166 11.65 -11.27 4.84
CA MET A 166 13.05 -11.66 5.06
C MET A 166 13.97 -10.45 5.23
N ASN A 167 13.71 -9.38 4.50
CA ASN A 167 14.43 -8.13 4.64
C ASN A 167 14.07 -7.36 5.92
N GLN A 168 12.89 -7.61 6.46
CA GLN A 168 12.30 -6.87 7.59
C GLN A 168 12.14 -7.70 8.86
N ALA A 169 12.04 -9.02 8.77
CA ALA A 169 11.79 -9.93 9.91
C ALA A 169 12.89 -9.91 10.99
N MET A 170 14.07 -9.41 10.64
CA MET A 170 15.11 -9.13 11.64
C MET A 170 14.85 -7.83 12.41
N LEU A 171 13.85 -7.02 12.00
CA LEU A 171 13.72 -5.65 12.42
C LEU A 171 12.31 -5.30 12.99
N SER A 172 11.25 -5.95 12.53
CA SER A 172 9.89 -5.76 13.05
C SER A 172 9.11 -7.07 12.98
N ASP A 173 8.31 -7.33 14.00
CA ASP A 173 7.37 -8.46 14.06
C ASP A 173 5.96 -8.06 13.59
N ARG A 174 5.79 -6.86 13.00
CA ARG A 174 4.49 -6.29 12.68
C ARG A 174 4.44 -5.63 11.32
N VAL A 175 3.24 -5.64 10.76
CA VAL A 175 2.87 -5.05 9.47
C VAL A 175 1.64 -4.17 9.66
N MET A 176 1.59 -3.05 8.96
CA MET A 176 0.38 -2.26 8.83
C MET A 176 -0.34 -2.66 7.55
N LEU A 177 -1.58 -3.09 7.70
CA LEU A 177 -2.44 -3.49 6.60
C LEU A 177 -3.55 -2.45 6.43
N ALA A 178 -3.62 -1.84 5.26
CA ALA A 178 -4.78 -1.08 4.83
C ALA A 178 -5.57 -1.90 3.81
N ARG A 179 -6.77 -2.33 4.19
CA ARG A 179 -7.69 -3.00 3.25
C ARG A 179 -8.38 -1.95 2.41
N THR A 180 -8.25 -2.08 1.11
CA THR A 180 -8.79 -1.11 0.17
C THR A 180 -9.73 -1.79 -0.81
N ARG A 181 -10.73 -1.03 -1.27
CA ARG A 181 -11.66 -1.44 -2.32
C ARG A 181 -11.57 -0.42 -3.45
N PHE A 182 -11.32 -0.91 -4.63
CA PHE A 182 -11.39 -0.13 -5.85
C PHE A 182 -12.75 -0.35 -6.52
N THR A 183 -13.40 0.71 -6.95
CA THR A 183 -14.65 0.63 -7.71
C THR A 183 -14.54 1.49 -8.96
N SER A 184 -14.85 0.93 -10.12
CA SER A 184 -14.98 1.66 -11.37
C SER A 184 -16.21 1.18 -12.12
N ASP A 185 -17.07 2.10 -12.55
CA ASP A 185 -18.29 1.82 -13.31
C ASP A 185 -19.19 0.73 -12.69
N GLY A 186 -19.27 0.70 -11.34
CA GLY A 186 -20.07 -0.25 -10.58
C GLY A 186 -19.40 -1.63 -10.36
N GLN A 187 -18.20 -1.84 -10.87
CA GLN A 187 -17.38 -3.01 -10.56
C GLN A 187 -16.46 -2.75 -9.38
N ALA A 188 -16.47 -3.65 -8.41
CA ALA A 188 -15.58 -3.63 -7.28
C ALA A 188 -14.43 -4.63 -7.50
N LEU A 189 -13.21 -4.15 -7.41
CA LEU A 189 -12.00 -4.97 -7.43
C LEU A 189 -11.32 -4.80 -6.07
N ASN A 190 -11.11 -5.90 -5.37
CA ASN A 190 -10.45 -5.86 -4.08
C ASN A 190 -8.94 -5.95 -4.27
N TRP A 191 -8.25 -5.10 -3.54
CA TRP A 191 -6.82 -5.19 -3.38
C TRP A 191 -6.44 -4.96 -1.92
N SER A 192 -5.22 -5.26 -1.57
CA SER A 192 -4.66 -4.98 -0.25
C SER A 192 -3.45 -4.08 -0.37
N LEU A 193 -3.40 -3.04 0.43
CA LEU A 193 -2.22 -2.22 0.58
C LEU A 193 -1.55 -2.57 1.91
N LEU A 194 -0.35 -3.13 1.82
CA LEU A 194 0.45 -3.46 2.98
C LEU A 194 1.61 -2.47 3.09
N TYR A 195 1.84 -1.99 4.28
CA TYR A 195 3.06 -1.27 4.62
C TYR A 195 3.85 -2.10 5.64
N VAL A 196 5.02 -2.53 5.24
CA VAL A 196 5.98 -3.25 6.09
C VAL A 196 7.01 -2.24 6.57
N PRO A 197 6.87 -1.71 7.80
CA PRO A 197 7.75 -0.66 8.28
C PRO A 197 9.15 -1.18 8.59
N GLY A 198 10.16 -0.35 8.37
CA GLY A 198 11.52 -0.59 8.86
C GLY A 198 11.58 -0.56 10.39
N ALA A 199 12.66 -1.10 10.96
CA ALA A 199 12.81 -1.35 12.40
C ALA A 199 12.47 -0.17 13.32
N GLU A 200 12.89 1.01 12.94
CA GLU A 200 12.71 2.22 13.75
C GLU A 200 11.45 3.00 13.35
N THR A 201 10.84 2.62 12.23
CA THR A 201 9.76 3.41 11.62
C THR A 201 8.47 3.36 12.43
N LEU A 202 8.10 2.22 13.00
CA LEU A 202 6.88 2.14 13.84
C LEU A 202 6.99 3.04 15.07
N SER A 203 8.16 3.07 15.71
CA SER A 203 8.42 3.95 16.85
C SER A 203 8.41 5.42 16.44
N ALA A 204 9.04 5.75 15.32
CA ALA A 204 9.05 7.09 14.75
C ALA A 204 7.64 7.55 14.35
N LEU A 205 6.87 6.68 13.71
CA LEU A 205 5.49 6.95 13.30
C LEU A 205 4.60 7.20 14.53
N GLY A 206 4.70 6.35 15.55
CA GLY A 206 3.98 6.54 16.81
C GLY A 206 4.29 7.89 17.47
N THR A 207 5.55 8.30 17.46
CA THR A 207 5.99 9.60 18.01
C THR A 207 5.42 10.77 17.19
N VAL A 208 5.49 10.70 15.86
CA VAL A 208 4.99 11.74 14.95
C VAL A 208 3.47 11.86 15.05
N LEU A 209 2.75 10.72 15.07
CA LEU A 209 1.30 10.70 15.24
C LEU A 209 0.87 11.24 16.60
N GLY A 210 1.59 10.91 17.68
CA GLY A 210 1.33 11.44 19.02
C GLY A 210 1.52 12.95 19.10
N GLY A 211 2.54 13.49 18.44
CA GLY A 211 2.77 14.94 18.36
C GLY A 211 1.75 15.71 17.53
N ALA A 212 1.14 15.07 16.54
CA ALA A 212 0.09 15.67 15.69
C ALA A 212 -1.31 15.61 16.34
N ALA A 213 -1.50 14.75 17.35
CA ALA A 213 -2.77 14.61 18.09
C ALA A 213 -2.88 15.54 19.30
N SER A 214 -1.80 16.26 19.67
CA SER A 214 -1.71 17.20 20.78
C SER A 214 -1.93 18.63 20.34
#